data_a91085d29161ca3a5a7c202d491530a4
#
_entry.id   a91085d29161ca3a5a7c202d491530a4
#
_cell.length_a   1.000
_cell.length_b   1.000
_cell.length_c   1.000
_cell.angle_alpha   90.00
_cell.angle_beta   90.00
_cell.angle_gamma   90.00
#
_symmetry.space_group_name_H-M   'P 1'
#
loop_
_entity.id
_entity.type
_entity.pdbx_description
1 polymer ?
#
loop_
_entity_poly.entity_id
_entity_poly.type
_entity_poly.pdbx_seq_one_letter_code
_entity_poly.pdbx_strand_id
1 'polypeptide(L)'
;MSFISSTSSSSSDDFSKNHEFDCLVDEYVANHLPHRLLPPDQPQEPPLNNETELSTEPKRDREREKGHVQLYNYYFANNPVYNDNQFRRRFRMQRSLFCRIMSKVVEGDQFFQQRRNAAGKLGLSPLQKCTAAIRMLAYGVAADAVDEYLRLGQTTSRQALQHFCQGVISQFESEYLRKPTDEDLRRILHQNDLRGFPGMIGSIDCMHWEWKNCPTAWKAQYAGRSKSATLILEAVADQDLWIWHAFFGMPGSCNDLNVLYRSPVFDDVLQGHAPPINFTVNGHQYELGYYLADGIYPRWPTFIQGITHPHVRKDKLFADQQAAVRKDVERAFGVLQARFAILRQPALAYDEDILCDIMKACIIMHNMIVEDERHNYARADVLRRYY
;
A
#
# COMPACT_ATOMS: atom_id res chain seq x y z
N MET A 1 -51.22 3.07 22.07
CA MET A 1 -50.78 2.71 20.73
C MET A 1 -49.26 2.94 20.70
N SER A 2 -48.54 1.87 20.67
CA SER A 2 -47.07 1.84 20.83
C SER A 2 -46.38 2.11 19.47
N PHE A 3 -45.47 3.08 19.45
CA PHE A 3 -44.57 3.28 18.33
C PHE A 3 -43.32 2.43 18.50
N ILE A 4 -43.10 1.52 17.57
CA ILE A 4 -41.92 0.70 17.46
C ILE A 4 -40.84 1.54 16.74
N SER A 5 -39.78 1.83 17.45
CA SER A 5 -38.54 2.44 16.91
C SER A 5 -37.70 1.32 16.32
N SER A 6 -37.53 1.31 15.00
CA SER A 6 -36.54 0.47 14.33
C SER A 6 -35.21 1.20 14.25
N THR A 7 -34.26 0.80 15.10
CA THR A 7 -32.86 1.25 15.01
C THR A 7 -32.14 0.38 14.00
N SER A 8 -31.66 1.00 12.91
CA SER A 8 -30.75 0.38 11.94
C SER A 8 -29.31 0.41 12.49
N SER A 9 -28.84 -0.72 12.98
CA SER A 9 -27.45 -0.96 13.37
C SER A 9 -26.73 -1.67 12.21
N SER A 10 -26.06 -0.96 11.32
CA SER A 10 -25.34 -1.59 10.20
C SER A 10 -24.00 -0.98 9.80
N SER A 11 -23.35 -0.19 10.68
CA SER A 11 -22.03 0.36 10.36
C SER A 11 -20.91 -0.02 11.33
N SER A 12 -21.19 -0.74 12.42
CA SER A 12 -20.19 -1.18 13.39
C SER A 12 -19.57 -2.55 13.07
N ASP A 13 -20.26 -3.39 12.31
CA ASP A 13 -19.85 -4.79 12.09
C ASP A 13 -18.70 -4.94 11.08
N ASP A 14 -18.55 -4.02 10.13
CA ASP A 14 -17.47 -4.09 9.13
C ASP A 14 -16.12 -3.58 9.68
N PHE A 15 -16.17 -2.61 10.59
CA PHE A 15 -14.98 -2.12 11.29
C PHE A 15 -14.45 -3.14 12.31
N SER A 16 -15.36 -3.85 12.97
CA SER A 16 -15.05 -4.95 13.90
C SER A 16 -14.37 -6.12 13.18
N LYS A 17 -14.84 -6.50 12.00
CA LYS A 17 -14.26 -7.61 11.21
C LYS A 17 -12.86 -7.33 10.69
N ASN A 18 -12.55 -6.08 10.33
CA ASN A 18 -11.20 -5.71 9.94
C ASN A 18 -10.24 -5.69 11.12
N HIS A 19 -10.70 -5.23 12.29
CA HIS A 19 -9.92 -5.25 13.53
C HIS A 19 -9.66 -6.69 14.03
N GLU A 20 -10.66 -7.56 13.93
CA GLU A 20 -10.53 -8.97 14.28
C GLU A 20 -9.57 -9.72 13.32
N PHE A 21 -9.57 -9.33 12.03
CA PHE A 21 -8.61 -9.84 11.05
C PHE A 21 -7.18 -9.38 11.34
N ASP A 22 -6.98 -8.13 11.74
CA ASP A 22 -5.66 -7.58 12.10
C ASP A 22 -5.15 -8.22 13.40
N CYS A 23 -5.99 -8.41 14.40
CA CYS A 23 -5.64 -9.12 15.65
C CYS A 23 -5.23 -10.58 15.38
N LEU A 24 -5.93 -11.28 14.50
CA LEU A 24 -5.59 -12.67 14.14
C LEU A 24 -4.27 -12.76 13.36
N VAL A 25 -3.92 -11.75 12.58
CA VAL A 25 -2.62 -11.68 11.88
C VAL A 25 -1.50 -11.40 12.89
N ASP A 26 -1.71 -10.47 13.79
CA ASP A 26 -0.72 -10.11 14.82
C ASP A 26 -0.51 -11.27 15.80
N GLU A 27 -1.57 -11.97 16.21
CA GLU A 27 -1.50 -13.16 17.06
C GLU A 27 -0.79 -14.34 16.36
N TYR A 28 -1.01 -14.53 15.06
CA TYR A 28 -0.31 -15.54 14.29
C TYR A 28 1.18 -15.22 14.13
N VAL A 29 1.53 -13.95 13.88
CA VAL A 29 2.92 -13.49 13.78
C VAL A 29 3.63 -13.61 15.11
N ALA A 30 2.96 -13.26 16.22
CA ALA A 30 3.52 -13.39 17.57
C ALA A 30 3.72 -14.85 18.00
N ASN A 31 2.83 -15.77 17.62
CA ASN A 31 2.84 -17.15 18.07
C ASN A 31 3.65 -18.11 17.17
N HIS A 32 3.98 -17.73 15.92
CA HIS A 32 4.64 -18.63 14.95
C HIS A 32 5.98 -18.14 14.42
N LEU A 33 6.43 -16.94 14.83
CA LEU A 33 7.80 -16.49 14.59
C LEU A 33 8.56 -16.61 15.91
N PRO A 34 9.64 -17.42 15.97
CA PRO A 34 10.43 -17.51 17.19
C PRO A 34 11.02 -16.15 17.53
N HIS A 35 10.75 -15.66 18.75
CA HIS A 35 11.46 -14.53 19.33
C HIS A 35 12.94 -14.86 19.41
N ARG A 36 13.69 -14.46 18.42
CA ARG A 36 15.14 -14.46 18.51
C ARG A 36 15.52 -13.30 19.44
N LEU A 37 15.89 -13.64 20.65
CA LEU A 37 16.60 -12.74 21.55
C LEU A 37 17.81 -12.15 20.83
N LEU A 38 17.89 -10.83 20.80
CA LEU A 38 19.08 -10.11 20.34
C LEU A 38 20.22 -10.43 21.29
N PRO A 39 21.41 -10.82 20.79
CA PRO A 39 22.59 -10.94 21.62
C PRO A 39 23.06 -9.55 22.08
N PRO A 40 23.67 -9.43 23.25
CA PRO A 40 24.18 -8.17 23.78
C PRO A 40 25.32 -7.62 22.92
N ASP A 41 25.43 -6.29 22.91
CA ASP A 41 26.45 -5.50 22.22
C ASP A 41 27.85 -6.10 22.36
N GLN A 42 28.48 -6.39 21.23
CA GLN A 42 29.91 -6.65 21.16
C GLN A 42 30.66 -5.45 20.57
N PRO A 43 31.90 -5.19 21.03
CA PRO A 43 32.68 -4.02 20.63
C PRO A 43 33.09 -4.06 19.16
N GLN A 44 33.13 -2.89 18.53
CA GLN A 44 33.56 -2.69 17.15
C GLN A 44 35.03 -3.02 17.00
N GLU A 45 35.38 -3.99 16.16
CA GLU A 45 36.72 -4.20 15.65
C GLU A 45 37.04 -3.29 14.46
N PRO A 46 38.31 -2.88 14.27
CA PRO A 46 38.70 -1.97 13.20
C PRO A 46 38.69 -2.64 11.82
N PRO A 47 38.67 -1.86 10.70
CA PRO A 47 38.46 -2.38 9.37
C PRO A 47 39.66 -3.24 8.90
N LEU A 48 39.41 -4.51 8.65
CA LEU A 48 40.34 -5.41 7.98
C LEU A 48 40.35 -5.19 6.48
N ASN A 49 41.54 -5.11 5.92
CA ASN A 49 41.84 -4.98 4.50
C ASN A 49 41.15 -6.08 3.66
N ASN A 50 40.55 -5.68 2.57
CA ASN A 50 39.99 -6.55 1.56
C ASN A 50 41.06 -7.31 0.79
N GLU A 51 41.27 -8.56 1.13
CA GLU A 51 41.67 -9.58 0.18
C GLU A 51 40.46 -10.50 -0.02
N THR A 52 39.87 -10.44 -1.19
CA THR A 52 38.69 -11.23 -1.57
C THR A 52 39.16 -12.67 -1.81
N GLU A 53 39.26 -13.47 -0.78
CA GLU A 53 39.30 -14.91 -0.93
C GLU A 53 37.94 -15.39 -1.43
N LEU A 54 37.88 -15.78 -2.69
CA LEU A 54 36.77 -16.53 -3.27
C LEU A 54 36.60 -17.82 -2.48
N SER A 55 35.65 -17.87 -1.55
CA SER A 55 35.30 -19.08 -0.83
C SER A 55 34.85 -20.16 -1.83
N THR A 56 35.66 -21.20 -1.98
CA THR A 56 35.45 -22.36 -2.84
C THR A 56 34.54 -23.42 -2.21
N GLU A 57 33.67 -23.06 -1.27
CA GLU A 57 32.68 -24.00 -0.75
C GLU A 57 31.68 -24.40 -1.84
N PRO A 58 31.41 -25.71 -2.05
CA PRO A 58 30.47 -26.18 -3.03
C PRO A 58 29.06 -25.64 -2.67
N LYS A 59 28.47 -24.87 -3.57
CA LYS A 59 27.11 -24.32 -3.40
C LYS A 59 26.14 -25.45 -3.10
N ARG A 60 25.61 -25.54 -1.88
CA ARG A 60 24.60 -26.52 -1.48
C ARG A 60 23.44 -26.51 -2.45
N ASP A 61 23.03 -27.70 -2.89
CA ASP A 61 21.82 -27.87 -3.70
C ASP A 61 20.60 -27.63 -2.81
N ARG A 62 19.89 -26.54 -3.06
CA ARG A 62 18.68 -26.15 -2.30
C ARG A 62 17.42 -26.89 -2.78
N GLU A 63 17.54 -27.87 -3.68
CA GLU A 63 16.39 -28.63 -4.22
C GLU A 63 15.26 -27.71 -4.71
N ARG A 64 15.59 -26.73 -5.54
CA ARG A 64 14.69 -25.67 -6.03
C ARG A 64 13.42 -26.20 -6.66
N GLU A 65 13.53 -27.31 -7.39
CA GLU A 65 12.40 -27.94 -8.05
C GLU A 65 11.38 -28.50 -7.05
N LYS A 66 11.86 -29.14 -5.97
CA LYS A 66 10.97 -29.57 -4.87
C LYS A 66 10.24 -28.39 -4.24
N GLY A 67 10.92 -27.26 -4.05
CA GLY A 67 10.30 -26.04 -3.55
C GLY A 67 9.21 -25.51 -4.49
N HIS A 68 9.44 -25.55 -5.80
CA HIS A 68 8.43 -25.18 -6.80
C HIS A 68 7.21 -26.10 -6.74
N VAL A 69 7.41 -27.41 -6.77
CA VAL A 69 6.32 -28.42 -6.73
C VAL A 69 5.50 -28.26 -5.44
N GLN A 70 6.17 -28.09 -4.30
CA GLN A 70 5.49 -27.87 -3.02
C GLN A 70 4.64 -26.61 -3.04
N LEU A 71 5.19 -25.47 -3.50
CA LEU A 71 4.48 -24.20 -3.60
C LEU A 71 3.28 -24.30 -4.54
N TYR A 72 3.45 -24.98 -5.70
CA TYR A 72 2.38 -25.20 -6.66
C TYR A 72 1.24 -26.04 -6.04
N ASN A 73 1.55 -27.15 -5.41
CA ASN A 73 0.55 -28.03 -4.79
C ASN A 73 -0.17 -27.33 -3.62
N TYR A 74 0.49 -26.43 -2.92
CA TYR A 74 -0.12 -25.69 -1.81
C TYR A 74 -1.16 -24.69 -2.27
N TYR A 75 -0.97 -24.01 -3.42
CA TYR A 75 -1.77 -22.84 -3.77
C TYR A 75 -2.34 -22.85 -5.20
N PHE A 76 -1.74 -23.57 -6.13
CA PHE A 76 -2.00 -23.40 -7.57
C PHE A 76 -2.47 -24.67 -8.27
N ALA A 77 -2.43 -25.82 -7.63
CA ALA A 77 -2.97 -27.07 -8.17
C ALA A 77 -4.51 -27.01 -8.27
N ASN A 78 -5.11 -27.91 -9.04
CA ASN A 78 -6.57 -28.02 -9.16
C ASN A 78 -7.26 -28.28 -7.81
N ASN A 79 -6.62 -29.07 -6.93
CA ASN A 79 -7.04 -29.28 -5.55
C ASN A 79 -5.92 -28.79 -4.60
N PRO A 80 -5.81 -27.49 -4.34
CA PRO A 80 -4.73 -26.97 -3.53
C PRO A 80 -4.94 -27.31 -2.05
N VAL A 81 -3.84 -27.49 -1.32
CA VAL A 81 -3.88 -27.72 0.14
C VAL A 81 -4.54 -26.54 0.87
N TYR A 82 -4.30 -25.31 0.41
CA TYR A 82 -4.84 -24.09 0.99
C TYR A 82 -5.93 -23.51 0.12
N ASN A 83 -7.09 -23.23 0.73
CA ASN A 83 -8.25 -22.63 0.06
C ASN A 83 -8.04 -21.15 -0.29
N ASP A 84 -9.01 -20.55 -0.99
CA ASP A 84 -8.90 -19.16 -1.47
C ASP A 84 -8.83 -18.13 -0.32
N ASN A 85 -9.50 -18.35 0.82
CA ASN A 85 -9.39 -17.47 1.98
C ASN A 85 -7.97 -17.51 2.57
N GLN A 86 -7.38 -18.71 2.65
CA GLN A 86 -6.01 -18.87 3.11
C GLN A 86 -4.99 -18.31 2.11
N PHE A 87 -5.28 -18.40 0.81
CA PHE A 87 -4.51 -17.73 -0.23
C PHE A 87 -4.56 -16.22 -0.04
N ARG A 88 -5.77 -15.62 0.02
CA ARG A 88 -5.99 -14.19 0.19
C ARG A 88 -5.29 -13.66 1.45
N ARG A 89 -5.39 -14.35 2.58
CA ARG A 89 -4.69 -13.98 3.81
C ARG A 89 -3.17 -13.90 3.63
N ARG A 90 -2.57 -14.81 2.84
CA ARG A 90 -1.12 -14.92 2.69
C ARG A 90 -0.53 -14.08 1.56
N PHE A 91 -1.32 -13.82 0.51
CA PHE A 91 -0.91 -13.04 -0.65
C PHE A 91 -1.55 -11.64 -0.67
N ARG A 92 -2.45 -11.35 0.27
CA ARG A 92 -3.21 -10.09 0.41
C ARG A 92 -4.14 -9.78 -0.77
N MET A 93 -4.31 -10.69 -1.71
CA MET A 93 -5.16 -10.54 -2.90
C MET A 93 -5.74 -11.89 -3.33
N GLN A 94 -6.72 -11.86 -4.22
CA GLN A 94 -7.27 -13.06 -4.84
C GLN A 94 -6.21 -13.76 -5.71
N ARG A 95 -6.35 -15.08 -5.89
CA ARG A 95 -5.41 -15.88 -6.71
C ARG A 95 -5.38 -15.41 -8.16
N SER A 96 -6.53 -15.08 -8.73
CA SER A 96 -6.67 -14.56 -10.09
C SER A 96 -5.86 -13.28 -10.29
N LEU A 97 -5.95 -12.34 -9.35
CA LEU A 97 -5.21 -11.09 -9.38
C LEU A 97 -3.71 -11.32 -9.27
N PHE A 98 -3.27 -12.19 -8.34
CA PHE A 98 -1.85 -12.54 -8.24
C PHE A 98 -1.31 -13.16 -9.54
N CYS A 99 -2.06 -14.07 -10.16
CA CYS A 99 -1.66 -14.69 -11.43
C CYS A 99 -1.58 -13.64 -12.56
N ARG A 100 -2.52 -12.69 -12.63
CA ARG A 100 -2.49 -11.57 -13.58
C ARG A 100 -1.23 -10.72 -13.41
N ILE A 101 -0.90 -10.33 -12.17
CA ILE A 101 0.30 -9.55 -11.87
C ILE A 101 1.54 -10.35 -12.25
N MET A 102 1.65 -11.59 -11.79
CA MET A 102 2.80 -12.46 -12.08
C MET A 102 3.02 -12.60 -13.60
N SER A 103 1.97 -12.89 -14.37
CA SER A 103 2.08 -13.06 -15.84
C SER A 103 2.69 -11.81 -16.48
N LYS A 104 2.16 -10.63 -16.16
CA LYS A 104 2.62 -9.36 -16.73
C LYS A 104 4.06 -9.01 -16.33
N VAL A 105 4.41 -9.21 -15.07
CA VAL A 105 5.78 -8.99 -14.58
C VAL A 105 6.76 -9.94 -15.27
N VAL A 106 6.39 -11.21 -15.44
CA VAL A 106 7.24 -12.21 -16.12
C VAL A 106 7.40 -11.92 -17.62
N GLU A 107 6.36 -11.41 -18.27
CA GLU A 107 6.43 -10.97 -19.68
C GLU A 107 7.39 -9.79 -19.84
N GLY A 108 7.42 -8.87 -18.89
CA GLY A 108 8.20 -7.63 -18.96
C GLY A 108 9.67 -7.74 -18.53
N ASP A 109 10.04 -8.75 -17.73
CA ASP A 109 11.38 -8.84 -17.16
C ASP A 109 11.99 -10.24 -17.27
N GLN A 110 13.12 -10.30 -17.98
CA GLN A 110 13.91 -11.53 -18.17
C GLN A 110 14.42 -12.14 -16.85
N PHE A 111 14.55 -11.36 -15.78
CA PHE A 111 14.93 -11.87 -14.46
C PHE A 111 13.98 -12.98 -13.99
N PHE A 112 12.69 -12.87 -14.26
CA PHE A 112 11.70 -13.86 -13.85
C PHE A 112 11.70 -15.12 -14.72
N GLN A 113 12.24 -15.08 -15.93
CA GLN A 113 12.27 -16.26 -16.80
C GLN A 113 13.13 -17.37 -16.20
N GLN A 114 12.61 -18.60 -16.26
CA GLN A 114 13.33 -19.77 -15.78
C GLN A 114 14.35 -20.22 -16.81
N ARG A 115 15.63 -20.17 -16.46
CA ARG A 115 16.75 -20.55 -17.34
C ARG A 115 17.54 -21.69 -16.75
N ARG A 116 18.16 -22.51 -17.60
CA ARG A 116 19.13 -23.51 -17.20
C ARG A 116 20.50 -22.84 -16.99
N ASN A 117 21.21 -23.26 -15.93
CA ASN A 117 22.58 -22.85 -15.73
C ASN A 117 23.56 -23.65 -16.62
N ALA A 118 24.85 -23.35 -16.56
CA ALA A 118 25.90 -24.05 -17.32
C ALA A 118 25.96 -25.58 -17.05
N ALA A 119 25.51 -26.04 -15.88
CA ALA A 119 25.39 -27.45 -15.52
C ALA A 119 24.04 -28.08 -15.92
N GLY A 120 23.22 -27.42 -16.72
CA GLY A 120 21.93 -27.90 -17.19
C GLY A 120 20.81 -27.89 -16.13
N LYS A 121 21.08 -27.49 -14.88
CA LYS A 121 20.07 -27.40 -13.80
C LYS A 121 19.14 -26.22 -14.02
N LEU A 122 17.82 -26.45 -13.84
CA LEU A 122 16.83 -25.39 -13.88
C LEU A 122 17.04 -24.39 -12.73
N GLY A 123 16.90 -23.10 -13.06
CA GLY A 123 16.84 -22.02 -12.11
C GLY A 123 15.53 -21.99 -11.33
N LEU A 124 15.37 -20.97 -10.50
CA LEU A 124 14.12 -20.72 -9.77
C LEU A 124 12.99 -20.38 -10.75
N SER A 125 11.81 -20.87 -10.45
CA SER A 125 10.62 -20.56 -11.24
C SER A 125 10.14 -19.12 -11.02
N PRO A 126 9.40 -18.53 -11.98
CA PRO A 126 8.73 -17.25 -11.80
C PRO A 126 7.84 -17.24 -10.56
N LEU A 127 7.12 -18.34 -10.34
CA LEU A 127 6.23 -18.51 -9.19
C LEU A 127 6.97 -18.36 -7.85
N GLN A 128 8.13 -19.01 -7.70
CA GLN A 128 8.95 -18.88 -6.48
C GLN A 128 9.43 -17.43 -6.26
N LYS A 129 9.92 -16.78 -7.32
CA LYS A 129 10.45 -15.41 -7.24
C LYS A 129 9.35 -14.40 -6.91
N CYS A 130 8.21 -14.44 -7.61
CA CYS A 130 7.07 -13.55 -7.34
C CYS A 130 6.46 -13.82 -5.95
N THR A 131 6.39 -15.09 -5.52
CA THR A 131 5.92 -15.42 -4.17
C THR A 131 6.86 -14.88 -3.10
N ALA A 132 8.18 -14.93 -3.29
CA ALA A 132 9.13 -14.34 -2.36
C ALA A 132 8.91 -12.83 -2.22
N ALA A 133 8.78 -12.12 -3.34
CA ALA A 133 8.53 -10.68 -3.34
C ALA A 133 7.22 -10.32 -2.60
N ILE A 134 6.10 -10.97 -2.96
CA ILE A 134 4.81 -10.73 -2.30
C ILE A 134 4.85 -11.05 -0.81
N ARG A 135 5.55 -12.12 -0.39
CA ARG A 135 5.68 -12.44 1.03
C ARG A 135 6.46 -11.38 1.81
N MET A 136 7.52 -10.86 1.23
CA MET A 136 8.29 -9.77 1.84
C MET A 136 7.44 -8.50 1.97
N LEU A 137 6.65 -8.15 0.95
CA LEU A 137 5.75 -7.00 0.99
C LEU A 137 4.61 -7.19 2.00
N ALA A 138 3.93 -8.35 1.96
CA ALA A 138 2.75 -8.64 2.76
C ALA A 138 3.03 -8.78 4.26
N TYR A 139 4.20 -9.30 4.63
CA TYR A 139 4.56 -9.57 6.02
C TYR A 139 5.64 -8.65 6.58
N GLY A 140 6.33 -7.88 5.76
CA GLY A 140 7.46 -7.05 6.19
C GLY A 140 8.64 -7.85 6.71
N VAL A 141 8.77 -9.11 6.29
CA VAL A 141 9.83 -10.01 6.77
C VAL A 141 11.11 -9.84 5.98
N ALA A 142 12.24 -10.15 6.62
CA ALA A 142 13.53 -10.18 5.97
C ALA A 142 13.58 -11.24 4.86
N ALA A 143 14.45 -11.02 3.86
CA ALA A 143 14.65 -11.96 2.75
C ALA A 143 15.03 -13.38 3.21
N ASP A 144 15.71 -13.48 4.35
CA ASP A 144 16.10 -14.73 4.99
C ASP A 144 14.89 -15.57 5.45
N ALA A 145 13.85 -14.90 5.93
CA ALA A 145 12.64 -15.59 6.41
C ALA A 145 11.82 -16.28 5.30
N VAL A 146 12.03 -15.92 4.03
CA VAL A 146 11.35 -16.53 2.88
C VAL A 146 12.24 -17.51 2.12
N ASP A 147 13.55 -17.50 2.34
CA ASP A 147 14.49 -18.30 1.58
C ASP A 147 14.38 -19.79 1.91
N GLU A 148 14.20 -20.14 3.17
CA GLU A 148 14.06 -21.53 3.64
C GLU A 148 12.83 -22.21 3.03
N TYR A 149 11.67 -21.56 3.11
CA TYR A 149 10.41 -22.09 2.59
C TYR A 149 10.38 -22.19 1.06
N LEU A 150 10.89 -21.17 0.36
CA LEU A 150 10.87 -21.10 -1.10
C LEU A 150 12.14 -21.66 -1.75
N ARG A 151 13.13 -22.03 -0.93
CA ARG A 151 14.42 -22.57 -1.37
C ARG A 151 15.22 -21.61 -2.28
N LEU A 152 15.05 -20.30 -2.06
CA LEU A 152 15.82 -19.23 -2.69
C LEU A 152 17.08 -18.92 -1.87
N GLY A 153 17.96 -18.07 -2.37
CA GLY A 153 19.01 -17.42 -1.58
C GLY A 153 18.59 -16.00 -1.19
N GLN A 154 19.05 -15.51 -0.05
CA GLN A 154 18.74 -14.17 0.46
C GLN A 154 18.95 -13.08 -0.61
N THR A 155 20.09 -13.11 -1.32
CA THR A 155 20.37 -12.16 -2.42
C THR A 155 19.32 -12.25 -3.53
N THR A 156 18.94 -13.47 -3.94
CA THR A 156 17.91 -13.66 -4.97
C THR A 156 16.55 -13.19 -4.51
N SER A 157 16.21 -13.37 -3.22
CA SER A 157 14.95 -12.86 -2.65
C SER A 157 14.89 -11.33 -2.68
N ARG A 158 16.00 -10.65 -2.35
CA ARG A 158 16.09 -9.17 -2.45
C ARG A 158 15.97 -8.69 -3.90
N GLN A 159 16.68 -9.33 -4.82
CA GLN A 159 16.57 -9.04 -6.25
C GLN A 159 15.14 -9.29 -6.75
N ALA A 160 14.51 -10.39 -6.33
CA ALA A 160 13.13 -10.69 -6.69
C ALA A 160 12.15 -9.61 -6.20
N LEU A 161 12.34 -9.07 -5.01
CA LEU A 161 11.55 -7.95 -4.51
C LEU A 161 11.73 -6.70 -5.38
N GLN A 162 12.96 -6.31 -5.67
CA GLN A 162 13.27 -5.11 -6.45
C GLN A 162 12.71 -5.22 -7.88
N HIS A 163 13.03 -6.30 -8.59
CA HIS A 163 12.51 -6.56 -9.94
C HIS A 163 10.98 -6.68 -9.97
N PHE A 164 10.38 -7.26 -8.93
CA PHE A 164 8.93 -7.36 -8.85
C PHE A 164 8.27 -5.99 -8.69
N CYS A 165 8.79 -5.12 -7.82
CA CYS A 165 8.28 -3.76 -7.66
C CYS A 165 8.39 -2.97 -8.97
N GLN A 166 9.55 -2.99 -9.62
CA GLN A 166 9.78 -2.33 -10.90
C GLN A 166 8.87 -2.89 -12.00
N GLY A 167 8.67 -4.21 -12.02
CA GLY A 167 7.75 -4.87 -12.95
C GLY A 167 6.29 -4.45 -12.72
N VAL A 168 5.83 -4.37 -11.46
CA VAL A 168 4.49 -3.86 -11.13
C VAL A 168 4.32 -2.41 -11.60
N ILE A 169 5.29 -1.55 -11.33
CA ILE A 169 5.26 -0.14 -11.76
C ILE A 169 5.17 -0.08 -13.29
N SER A 170 6.10 -0.70 -14.01
CA SER A 170 6.18 -0.61 -15.47
C SER A 170 4.92 -1.13 -16.18
N GLN A 171 4.25 -2.13 -15.61
CA GLN A 171 3.09 -2.76 -16.25
C GLN A 171 1.74 -2.15 -15.85
N PHE A 172 1.65 -1.51 -14.68
CA PHE A 172 0.35 -1.16 -14.11
C PHE A 172 0.23 0.31 -13.64
N GLU A 173 1.31 1.09 -13.59
CA GLU A 173 1.26 2.48 -13.11
C GLU A 173 0.27 3.33 -13.91
N SER A 174 0.30 3.23 -15.24
CA SER A 174 -0.57 4.02 -16.12
C SER A 174 -2.06 3.71 -15.95
N GLU A 175 -2.41 2.54 -15.42
CA GLU A 175 -3.80 2.13 -15.20
C GLU A 175 -4.25 2.40 -13.75
N TYR A 176 -3.36 2.17 -12.77
CA TYR A 176 -3.72 2.15 -11.34
C TYR A 176 -3.19 3.33 -10.52
N LEU A 177 -2.28 4.14 -11.05
CA LEU A 177 -1.82 5.39 -10.42
C LEU A 177 -1.94 6.54 -11.41
N ARG A 178 -3.15 6.80 -11.84
CA ARG A 178 -3.54 7.77 -12.84
C ARG A 178 -4.49 8.83 -12.28
N LYS A 179 -4.65 9.91 -13.00
CA LYS A 179 -5.71 10.88 -12.73
C LYS A 179 -7.09 10.25 -12.94
N PRO A 180 -8.14 10.68 -12.18
CA PRO A 180 -9.50 10.21 -12.38
C PRO A 180 -10.01 10.55 -13.80
N THR A 181 -10.71 9.61 -14.41
CA THR A 181 -11.44 9.85 -15.65
C THR A 181 -12.76 10.59 -15.35
N ASP A 182 -13.47 11.07 -16.38
CA ASP A 182 -14.79 11.68 -16.21
C ASP A 182 -15.81 10.73 -15.57
N GLU A 183 -15.67 9.42 -15.81
CA GLU A 183 -16.51 8.40 -15.17
C GLU A 183 -16.18 8.24 -13.69
N ASP A 184 -14.89 8.20 -13.36
CA ASP A 184 -14.42 8.17 -11.97
C ASP A 184 -14.89 9.41 -11.22
N LEU A 185 -14.74 10.60 -11.82
CA LEU A 185 -15.17 11.86 -11.22
C LEU A 185 -16.68 11.88 -10.97
N ARG A 186 -17.49 11.45 -11.94
CA ARG A 186 -18.96 11.36 -11.74
C ARG A 186 -19.32 10.45 -10.58
N ARG A 187 -18.65 9.30 -10.45
CA ARG A 187 -18.85 8.36 -9.34
C ARG A 187 -18.43 8.99 -8.00
N ILE A 188 -17.25 9.58 -7.92
CA ILE A 188 -16.72 10.21 -6.71
C ILE A 188 -17.61 11.35 -6.25
N LEU A 189 -17.98 12.25 -7.16
CA LEU A 189 -18.84 13.40 -6.88
C LEU A 189 -20.22 12.97 -6.40
N HIS A 190 -20.83 11.97 -7.04
CA HIS A 190 -22.11 11.42 -6.61
C HIS A 190 -22.04 10.82 -5.19
N GLN A 191 -21.01 10.02 -4.90
CA GLN A 191 -20.84 9.44 -3.58
C GLN A 191 -20.63 10.50 -2.49
N ASN A 192 -19.86 11.54 -2.78
CA ASN A 192 -19.59 12.61 -1.83
C ASN A 192 -20.79 13.57 -1.66
N ASP A 193 -21.57 13.78 -2.70
CA ASP A 193 -22.85 14.52 -2.61
C ASP A 193 -23.83 13.83 -1.63
N LEU A 194 -23.98 12.51 -1.72
CA LEU A 194 -24.77 11.71 -0.78
C LEU A 194 -24.30 11.82 0.68
N ARG A 195 -23.03 12.14 0.89
CA ARG A 195 -22.42 12.34 2.22
C ARG A 195 -22.53 13.80 2.70
N GLY A 196 -23.12 14.68 1.89
CA GLY A 196 -23.28 16.12 2.19
C GLY A 196 -22.06 16.97 1.80
N PHE A 197 -21.19 16.49 0.93
CA PHE A 197 -20.01 17.20 0.41
C PHE A 197 -20.04 17.32 -1.13
N PRO A 198 -21.03 18.07 -1.70
CA PRO A 198 -21.09 18.27 -3.14
C PRO A 198 -19.83 18.97 -3.64
N GLY A 199 -19.27 18.47 -4.75
CA GLY A 199 -18.03 18.97 -5.34
C GLY A 199 -16.73 18.45 -4.72
N MET A 200 -16.79 17.62 -3.69
CA MET A 200 -15.62 16.97 -3.09
C MET A 200 -15.05 15.90 -4.02
N ILE A 201 -13.73 15.95 -4.25
CA ILE A 201 -13.00 14.97 -5.09
C ILE A 201 -12.35 13.89 -4.20
N GLY A 202 -11.91 14.24 -3.00
CA GLY A 202 -11.24 13.31 -2.09
C GLY A 202 -10.72 13.99 -0.84
N SER A 203 -9.94 13.26 -0.06
CA SER A 203 -9.22 13.76 1.10
C SER A 203 -7.72 13.67 0.87
N ILE A 204 -6.98 14.67 1.35
CA ILE A 204 -5.51 14.73 1.25
C ILE A 204 -4.88 14.71 2.63
N ASP A 205 -3.80 13.96 2.79
CA ASP A 205 -3.00 13.92 4.01
C ASP A 205 -1.60 13.36 3.73
N CYS A 206 -0.72 13.44 4.73
CA CYS A 206 0.64 12.92 4.69
C CYS A 206 0.84 11.81 5.72
N MET A 207 1.57 10.76 5.34
CA MET A 207 2.05 9.76 6.28
C MET A 207 3.57 9.61 6.24
N HIS A 208 4.18 9.19 7.36
CA HIS A 208 5.61 8.97 7.48
C HIS A 208 5.93 7.49 7.49
N TRP A 209 6.97 7.11 6.71
CA TRP A 209 7.57 5.78 6.76
C TRP A 209 8.97 5.89 7.36
N GLU A 210 9.24 5.19 8.45
CA GLU A 210 10.54 5.22 9.12
C GLU A 210 11.63 4.60 8.23
N TRP A 211 12.78 5.29 8.11
CA TRP A 211 13.93 4.85 7.36
C TRP A 211 15.09 4.48 8.30
N LYS A 212 15.11 3.22 8.76
CA LYS A 212 16.08 2.74 9.74
C LYS A 212 17.53 2.87 9.26
N ASN A 213 17.78 2.50 8.00
CA ASN A 213 19.10 2.50 7.40
C ASN A 213 19.40 3.77 6.57
N CYS A 214 18.77 4.89 6.94
CA CYS A 214 19.09 6.18 6.33
C CYS A 214 20.59 6.47 6.47
N PRO A 215 21.28 6.84 5.37
CA PRO A 215 22.71 7.21 5.43
C PRO A 215 22.98 8.27 6.51
N THR A 216 24.05 8.11 7.26
CA THR A 216 24.38 8.99 8.39
C THR A 216 24.46 10.46 7.98
N ALA A 217 24.99 10.72 6.77
CA ALA A 217 25.10 12.08 6.22
C ALA A 217 23.72 12.74 6.00
N TRP A 218 22.67 11.96 5.77
CA TRP A 218 21.31 12.47 5.48
C TRP A 218 20.39 12.41 6.70
N LYS A 219 20.76 11.64 7.72
CA LYS A 219 19.90 11.36 8.87
C LYS A 219 19.33 12.61 9.54
N ALA A 220 20.11 13.67 9.65
CA ALA A 220 19.65 14.93 10.23
C ALA A 220 18.56 15.61 9.37
N GLN A 221 18.68 15.53 8.04
CA GLN A 221 17.71 16.08 7.09
C GLN A 221 16.39 15.30 7.10
N TYR A 222 16.45 13.96 7.26
CA TYR A 222 15.28 13.10 7.28
C TYR A 222 14.65 12.97 8.68
N ALA A 223 15.32 13.38 9.74
CA ALA A 223 14.79 13.33 11.10
C ALA A 223 13.85 14.52 11.37
N GLY A 224 12.57 14.22 11.54
CA GLY A 224 11.55 15.18 11.96
C GLY A 224 11.33 15.20 13.48
N ARG A 225 10.09 15.50 13.91
CA ARG A 225 9.68 15.51 15.31
C ARG A 225 9.88 14.17 16.04
N SER A 226 9.80 13.07 15.33
CA SER A 226 9.97 11.71 15.84
C SER A 226 11.41 11.35 16.22
N LYS A 227 12.39 12.19 15.90
CA LYS A 227 13.85 11.96 16.04
C LYS A 227 14.39 10.78 15.22
N SER A 228 13.56 9.97 14.58
CA SER A 228 13.95 8.98 13.60
C SER A 228 13.88 9.55 12.19
N ALA A 229 14.75 9.07 11.30
CA ALA A 229 14.68 9.44 9.89
C ALA A 229 13.42 8.83 9.27
N THR A 230 12.65 9.61 8.53
CA THR A 230 11.43 9.17 7.85
C THR A 230 11.34 9.75 6.44
N LEU A 231 10.61 9.05 5.56
CA LEU A 231 10.19 9.50 4.24
C LEU A 231 8.69 9.80 4.29
N ILE A 232 8.26 10.87 3.63
CA ILE A 232 6.86 11.28 3.62
C ILE A 232 6.17 10.80 2.36
N LEU A 233 4.98 10.24 2.51
CA LEU A 233 4.00 10.01 1.45
C LEU A 233 2.86 11.01 1.61
N GLU A 234 2.69 11.91 0.63
CA GLU A 234 1.44 12.66 0.45
C GLU A 234 0.53 11.85 -0.49
N ALA A 235 -0.74 11.72 -0.13
CA ALA A 235 -1.70 11.05 -0.98
C ALA A 235 -3.09 11.70 -0.94
N VAL A 236 -3.83 11.47 -2.03
CA VAL A 236 -5.26 11.76 -2.14
C VAL A 236 -6.01 10.44 -2.29
N ALA A 237 -7.02 10.23 -1.44
CA ALA A 237 -7.87 9.05 -1.53
C ALA A 237 -9.37 9.42 -1.53
N ASP A 238 -10.18 8.53 -2.14
CA ASP A 238 -11.64 8.61 -2.12
C ASP A 238 -12.25 7.72 -1.02
N GLN A 239 -13.57 7.70 -0.95
CA GLN A 239 -14.35 6.88 -0.01
C GLN A 239 -14.10 5.38 -0.17
N ASP A 240 -13.85 4.92 -1.39
CA ASP A 240 -13.57 3.51 -1.69
C ASP A 240 -12.12 3.12 -1.35
N LEU A 241 -11.36 4.04 -0.76
CA LEU A 241 -9.95 3.89 -0.39
C LEU A 241 -9.01 3.79 -1.60
N TRP A 242 -9.46 4.18 -2.80
CA TRP A 242 -8.59 4.28 -3.96
C TRP A 242 -7.67 5.49 -3.82
N ILE A 243 -6.38 5.28 -3.99
CA ILE A 243 -5.34 6.33 -3.92
C ILE A 243 -5.15 6.88 -5.33
N TRP A 244 -5.66 8.11 -5.57
CA TRP A 244 -5.62 8.79 -6.86
C TRP A 244 -4.34 9.55 -7.12
N HIS A 245 -3.69 10.01 -6.07
CA HIS A 245 -2.42 10.73 -6.09
C HIS A 245 -1.52 10.19 -5.01
N ALA A 246 -0.22 10.06 -5.33
CA ALA A 246 0.81 9.68 -4.39
C ALA A 246 2.11 10.39 -4.75
N PHE A 247 2.63 11.18 -3.84
CA PHE A 247 3.93 11.84 -3.93
C PHE A 247 4.80 11.40 -2.75
N PHE A 248 5.89 10.69 -3.04
CA PHE A 248 6.72 10.04 -2.02
C PHE A 248 8.20 10.40 -2.17
N GLY A 249 8.95 10.40 -1.05
CA GLY A 249 10.39 10.62 -1.01
C GLY A 249 10.81 11.91 -0.28
N MET A 250 9.84 12.75 0.11
CA MET A 250 10.18 13.97 0.85
C MET A 250 10.73 13.65 2.25
N PRO A 251 11.77 14.40 2.69
CA PRO A 251 12.37 14.22 4.01
C PRO A 251 11.37 14.45 5.13
N GLY A 252 11.41 13.60 6.17
CA GLY A 252 10.52 13.67 7.33
C GLY A 252 10.65 14.94 8.20
N SER A 253 11.65 15.78 7.95
CA SER A 253 11.76 17.12 8.56
C SER A 253 10.82 18.14 7.90
N CYS A 254 10.32 17.86 6.69
CA CYS A 254 9.32 18.69 6.02
C CYS A 254 7.98 18.61 6.75
N ASN A 255 7.23 19.68 6.76
CA ASN A 255 5.81 19.67 7.12
C ASN A 255 4.96 19.49 5.85
N ASP A 256 3.66 19.24 6.02
CA ASP A 256 2.75 18.96 4.91
C ASP A 256 2.67 20.09 3.89
N LEU A 257 2.84 21.36 4.31
CA LEU A 257 2.95 22.51 3.40
C LEU A 257 4.19 22.44 2.51
N ASN A 258 5.34 22.04 3.07
CA ASN A 258 6.56 21.89 2.30
C ASN A 258 6.47 20.76 1.29
N VAL A 259 5.72 19.70 1.62
CA VAL A 259 5.41 18.60 0.72
C VAL A 259 4.48 19.07 -0.39
N LEU A 260 3.38 19.73 -0.03
CA LEU A 260 2.38 20.26 -0.95
C LEU A 260 2.99 21.17 -2.03
N TYR A 261 3.89 22.10 -1.64
CA TYR A 261 4.54 23.02 -2.58
C TYR A 261 5.50 22.35 -3.58
N ARG A 262 5.86 21.09 -3.35
CA ARG A 262 6.71 20.29 -4.25
C ARG A 262 5.95 19.20 -4.96
N SER A 263 4.74 18.92 -4.49
CA SER A 263 3.85 17.90 -5.05
C SER A 263 3.22 18.40 -6.35
N PRO A 264 3.13 17.56 -7.39
CA PRO A 264 2.46 17.90 -8.63
C PRO A 264 0.93 17.82 -8.55
N VAL A 265 0.35 17.61 -7.36
CA VAL A 265 -1.09 17.36 -7.17
C VAL A 265 -1.97 18.50 -7.70
N PHE A 266 -1.48 19.74 -7.65
CA PHE A 266 -2.21 20.93 -8.10
C PHE A 266 -1.68 21.54 -9.42
N ASP A 267 -0.75 20.90 -10.10
CA ASP A 267 -0.20 21.43 -11.36
C ASP A 267 -1.29 21.72 -12.39
N ASP A 268 -2.28 20.82 -12.52
CA ASP A 268 -3.41 21.04 -13.44
C ASP A 268 -4.30 22.22 -13.05
N VAL A 269 -4.51 22.41 -11.73
CA VAL A 269 -5.29 23.55 -11.22
C VAL A 269 -4.56 24.86 -11.49
N LEU A 270 -3.25 24.87 -11.21
CA LEU A 270 -2.40 26.06 -11.41
C LEU A 270 -2.24 26.43 -12.90
N GLN A 271 -2.27 25.42 -13.77
CA GLN A 271 -2.17 25.60 -15.24
C GLN A 271 -3.53 25.79 -15.91
N GLY A 272 -4.65 25.75 -15.15
CA GLY A 272 -6.00 25.86 -15.72
C GLY A 272 -6.47 24.63 -16.49
N HIS A 273 -5.84 23.48 -16.30
CA HIS A 273 -6.16 22.19 -16.92
C HIS A 273 -7.05 21.28 -16.04
N ALA A 274 -7.43 21.76 -14.85
CA ALA A 274 -8.30 20.99 -13.96
C ALA A 274 -9.68 20.74 -14.64
N PRO A 275 -10.25 19.54 -14.51
CA PRO A 275 -11.55 19.27 -15.08
C PRO A 275 -12.61 20.18 -14.41
N PRO A 276 -13.54 20.79 -15.18
CA PRO A 276 -14.58 21.62 -14.61
C PRO A 276 -15.56 20.76 -13.81
N ILE A 277 -15.75 21.13 -12.54
CA ILE A 277 -16.66 20.44 -11.62
C ILE A 277 -17.75 21.42 -11.18
N ASN A 278 -18.93 21.28 -11.75
CA ASN A 278 -20.06 22.16 -11.46
C ASN A 278 -20.93 21.58 -10.34
N PHE A 279 -21.10 22.33 -9.27
CA PHE A 279 -22.01 21.98 -8.18
C PHE A 279 -22.64 23.23 -7.56
N THR A 280 -23.76 23.05 -6.87
CA THR A 280 -24.52 24.17 -6.27
C THR A 280 -24.66 23.91 -4.78
N VAL A 281 -24.35 24.92 -3.98
CA VAL A 281 -24.56 24.91 -2.52
C VAL A 281 -25.28 26.19 -2.12
N ASN A 282 -26.42 26.08 -1.45
CA ASN A 282 -27.23 27.20 -0.99
C ASN A 282 -27.58 28.24 -2.09
N GLY A 283 -27.77 27.76 -3.33
CA GLY A 283 -28.09 28.61 -4.49
C GLY A 283 -26.88 29.27 -5.16
N HIS A 284 -25.66 29.06 -4.66
CA HIS A 284 -24.43 29.51 -5.28
C HIS A 284 -23.81 28.38 -6.12
N GLN A 285 -23.39 28.71 -7.34
CA GLN A 285 -22.70 27.78 -8.26
C GLN A 285 -21.20 27.86 -8.03
N TYR A 286 -20.56 26.71 -8.11
CA TYR A 286 -19.11 26.52 -8.03
C TYR A 286 -18.63 25.69 -9.21
N GLU A 287 -17.45 26.01 -9.73
CA GLU A 287 -16.89 25.38 -10.94
C GLU A 287 -15.58 24.61 -10.65
N LEU A 288 -15.14 24.61 -9.40
CA LEU A 288 -13.89 23.99 -9.00
C LEU A 288 -14.14 22.98 -7.88
N GLY A 289 -13.73 21.72 -8.10
CA GLY A 289 -13.77 20.68 -7.09
C GLY A 289 -12.75 20.93 -5.97
N TYR A 290 -12.98 20.29 -4.81
CA TYR A 290 -12.15 20.50 -3.63
C TYR A 290 -11.79 19.20 -2.92
N TYR A 291 -10.77 19.28 -2.08
CA TYR A 291 -10.31 18.21 -1.19
C TYR A 291 -10.57 18.61 0.27
N LEU A 292 -10.91 17.62 1.10
CA LEU A 292 -10.87 17.82 2.54
C LEU A 292 -9.43 17.68 3.03
N ALA A 293 -8.99 18.67 3.80
CA ALA A 293 -7.64 18.74 4.35
C ALA A 293 -7.68 19.10 5.83
N ASP A 294 -6.57 18.91 6.53
CA ASP A 294 -6.42 19.38 7.89
C ASP A 294 -6.11 20.90 7.95
N GLY A 295 -6.03 21.46 9.16
CA GLY A 295 -5.86 22.91 9.38
C GLY A 295 -4.48 23.46 9.02
N ILE A 296 -3.49 22.60 8.68
CA ILE A 296 -2.16 23.07 8.27
C ILE A 296 -2.15 23.52 6.80
N TYR A 297 -3.02 22.94 5.96
CA TYR A 297 -3.07 23.28 4.54
C TYR A 297 -3.48 24.73 4.31
N PRO A 298 -3.10 25.36 3.19
CA PRO A 298 -3.44 26.75 2.92
C PRO A 298 -4.95 26.93 2.68
N ARG A 299 -5.47 28.14 2.91
CA ARG A 299 -6.88 28.47 2.62
C ARG A 299 -7.11 28.74 1.13
N TRP A 300 -6.82 27.77 0.30
CA TRP A 300 -7.11 27.83 -1.12
C TRP A 300 -8.55 27.36 -1.39
N PRO A 301 -9.20 27.83 -2.47
CA PRO A 301 -10.52 27.37 -2.85
C PRO A 301 -10.65 25.84 -3.03
N THR A 302 -9.53 25.17 -3.30
CA THR A 302 -9.42 23.72 -3.46
C THR A 302 -9.34 22.94 -2.16
N PHE A 303 -9.26 23.63 -0.99
CA PHE A 303 -9.21 22.99 0.31
C PHE A 303 -10.35 23.40 1.23
N ILE A 304 -11.04 22.43 1.78
CA ILE A 304 -12.01 22.66 2.86
C ILE A 304 -11.46 22.04 4.14
N GLN A 305 -11.18 22.94 5.08
CA GLN A 305 -10.68 22.61 6.42
C GLN A 305 -11.82 22.56 7.43
N GLY A 306 -11.59 21.89 8.57
CA GLY A 306 -12.51 21.91 9.69
C GLY A 306 -12.56 23.31 10.35
N ILE A 307 -13.71 23.65 10.93
CA ILE A 307 -13.87 24.89 11.71
C ILE A 307 -13.19 24.69 13.06
N THR A 308 -12.20 25.54 13.32
CA THR A 308 -11.51 25.58 14.63
C THR A 308 -12.43 26.31 15.63
N HIS A 309 -12.69 25.70 16.80
CA HIS A 309 -13.56 26.24 17.86
C HIS A 309 -15.00 26.58 17.39
N PRO A 310 -15.78 25.60 16.91
CA PRO A 310 -17.16 25.86 16.47
C PRO A 310 -18.05 26.24 17.67
N HIS A 311 -18.69 27.40 17.63
CA HIS A 311 -19.55 27.90 18.70
C HIS A 311 -21.03 27.54 18.50
N VAL A 312 -21.52 27.55 17.28
CA VAL A 312 -22.90 27.24 16.94
C VAL A 312 -23.08 25.77 16.58
N ARG A 313 -24.28 25.24 16.81
CA ARG A 313 -24.62 23.84 16.54
C ARG A 313 -24.32 23.43 15.09
N LYS A 314 -24.59 24.33 14.14
CA LYS A 314 -24.37 24.09 12.69
C LYS A 314 -22.86 23.91 12.39
N ASP A 315 -22.03 24.76 12.98
CA ASP A 315 -20.57 24.72 12.80
C ASP A 315 -19.96 23.46 13.42
N LYS A 316 -20.50 23.03 14.59
CA LYS A 316 -20.11 21.76 15.23
C LYS A 316 -20.43 20.58 14.33
N LEU A 317 -21.65 20.52 13.82
CA LEU A 317 -22.08 19.45 12.91
C LEU A 317 -21.17 19.38 11.66
N PHE A 318 -20.87 20.54 11.07
CA PHE A 318 -19.95 20.59 9.92
C PHE A 318 -18.55 20.11 10.30
N ALA A 319 -17.98 20.59 11.42
CA ALA A 319 -16.66 20.20 11.87
C ALA A 319 -16.57 18.69 12.13
N ASP A 320 -17.59 18.10 12.78
CA ASP A 320 -17.65 16.65 13.04
C ASP A 320 -17.75 15.85 11.75
N GLN A 321 -18.60 16.24 10.80
CA GLN A 321 -18.73 15.57 9.52
C GLN A 321 -17.47 15.71 8.66
N GLN A 322 -16.90 16.91 8.58
CA GLN A 322 -15.65 17.15 7.86
C GLN A 322 -14.52 16.26 8.40
N ALA A 323 -14.36 16.22 9.74
CA ALA A 323 -13.34 15.37 10.37
C ALA A 323 -13.57 13.87 10.08
N ALA A 324 -14.83 13.41 10.08
CA ALA A 324 -15.17 12.02 9.80
C ALA A 324 -14.87 11.64 8.34
N VAL A 325 -15.22 12.51 7.39
CA VAL A 325 -15.04 12.26 5.96
C VAL A 325 -13.58 12.45 5.54
N ARG A 326 -12.86 13.42 6.13
CA ARG A 326 -11.42 13.61 5.89
C ARG A 326 -10.58 12.36 6.18
N LYS A 327 -11.02 11.56 7.15
CA LYS A 327 -10.35 10.29 7.49
C LYS A 327 -10.35 9.23 6.39
N ASP A 328 -10.96 9.47 5.25
CA ASP A 328 -10.91 8.52 4.12
C ASP A 328 -9.45 8.22 3.70
N VAL A 329 -8.60 9.25 3.62
CA VAL A 329 -7.19 9.08 3.28
C VAL A 329 -6.41 8.39 4.41
N GLU A 330 -6.70 8.71 5.68
CA GLU A 330 -6.09 8.03 6.83
C GLU A 330 -6.47 6.53 6.85
N ARG A 331 -7.73 6.20 6.51
CA ARG A 331 -8.18 4.81 6.36
C ARG A 331 -7.48 4.11 5.19
N ALA A 332 -7.28 4.82 4.06
CA ALA A 332 -6.53 4.27 2.94
C ALA A 332 -5.09 3.94 3.34
N PHE A 333 -4.41 4.80 4.10
CA PHE A 333 -3.10 4.53 4.67
C PHE A 333 -3.12 3.30 5.60
N GLY A 334 -4.11 3.23 6.50
CA GLY A 334 -4.26 2.08 7.40
C GLY A 334 -4.42 0.76 6.65
N VAL A 335 -5.29 0.72 5.63
CA VAL A 335 -5.51 -0.48 4.81
C VAL A 335 -4.29 -0.80 3.94
N LEU A 336 -3.61 0.20 3.37
CA LEU A 336 -2.36 0.02 2.63
C LEU A 336 -1.29 -0.67 3.49
N GLN A 337 -1.09 -0.19 4.71
CA GLN A 337 -0.14 -0.75 5.67
C GLN A 337 -0.58 -2.13 6.19
N ALA A 338 -1.89 -2.38 6.37
CA ALA A 338 -2.41 -3.68 6.76
C ALA A 338 -2.22 -4.73 5.66
N ARG A 339 -2.39 -4.35 4.40
CA ARG A 339 -2.12 -5.21 3.24
C ARG A 339 -0.62 -5.48 3.07
N PHE A 340 0.20 -4.44 3.19
CA PHE A 340 1.65 -4.51 2.97
C PHE A 340 2.40 -4.10 4.24
N ALA A 341 2.57 -5.06 5.15
CA ALA A 341 3.20 -4.83 6.44
C ALA A 341 4.66 -4.31 6.35
N ILE A 342 5.31 -4.43 5.18
CA ILE A 342 6.61 -3.80 4.93
C ILE A 342 6.57 -2.29 5.18
N LEU A 343 5.42 -1.63 4.92
CA LEU A 343 5.23 -0.19 5.14
C LEU A 343 4.96 0.18 6.61
N ARG A 344 4.68 -0.81 7.48
CA ARG A 344 4.61 -0.61 8.95
C ARG A 344 5.96 -0.81 9.62
N GLN A 345 6.83 -1.63 9.02
CA GLN A 345 8.16 -1.88 9.55
C GLN A 345 9.12 -0.76 9.10
N PRO A 346 10.12 -0.42 9.92
CA PRO A 346 11.16 0.50 9.49
C PRO A 346 11.86 -0.02 8.23
N ALA A 347 12.00 0.84 7.23
CA ALA A 347 12.62 0.52 5.95
C ALA A 347 14.10 0.20 6.10
N LEU A 348 14.54 -0.91 5.49
CA LEU A 348 15.91 -1.43 5.64
C LEU A 348 16.80 -1.20 4.41
N ALA A 349 16.25 -0.75 3.27
CA ALA A 349 17.08 -0.41 2.11
C ALA A 349 17.87 0.87 2.38
N TYR A 350 19.10 0.92 1.89
CA TYR A 350 19.94 2.11 1.95
C TYR A 350 19.63 3.12 0.86
N ASP A 351 19.11 2.62 -0.27
CA ASP A 351 18.80 3.38 -1.46
C ASP A 351 17.36 3.85 -1.40
N GLU A 352 17.17 5.16 -1.56
CA GLU A 352 15.86 5.82 -1.57
C GLU A 352 15.03 5.39 -2.77
N ASP A 353 15.64 5.17 -3.94
CA ASP A 353 14.93 4.74 -5.15
C ASP A 353 14.26 3.37 -4.94
N ILE A 354 14.92 2.45 -4.23
CA ILE A 354 14.31 1.15 -3.87
C ILE A 354 13.10 1.34 -2.96
N LEU A 355 13.14 2.30 -2.04
CA LEU A 355 12.02 2.59 -1.14
C LEU A 355 10.87 3.24 -1.91
N CYS A 356 11.18 4.11 -2.88
CA CYS A 356 10.20 4.69 -3.79
C CYS A 356 9.51 3.62 -4.63
N ASP A 357 10.26 2.68 -5.19
CA ASP A 357 9.71 1.55 -5.96
C ASP A 357 8.80 0.68 -5.10
N ILE A 358 9.20 0.35 -3.87
CA ILE A 358 8.38 -0.44 -2.93
C ILE A 358 7.08 0.29 -2.61
N MET A 359 7.14 1.57 -2.25
CA MET A 359 5.95 2.36 -1.91
C MET A 359 4.99 2.43 -3.10
N LYS A 360 5.50 2.80 -4.27
CA LYS A 360 4.71 2.91 -5.50
C LYS A 360 4.07 1.59 -5.91
N ALA A 361 4.82 0.49 -5.88
CA ALA A 361 4.29 -0.84 -6.18
C ALA A 361 3.19 -1.27 -5.17
N CYS A 362 3.36 -0.97 -3.88
CA CYS A 362 2.33 -1.23 -2.87
C CYS A 362 1.06 -0.44 -3.14
N ILE A 363 1.15 0.84 -3.52
CA ILE A 363 -0.02 1.68 -3.86
C ILE A 363 -0.73 1.15 -5.10
N ILE A 364 0.00 0.83 -6.16
CA ILE A 364 -0.56 0.24 -7.39
C ILE A 364 -1.32 -1.05 -7.07
N MET A 365 -0.69 -1.98 -6.36
CA MET A 365 -1.34 -3.23 -5.97
C MET A 365 -2.51 -3.02 -5.01
N HIS A 366 -2.45 -2.00 -4.13
CA HIS A 366 -3.57 -1.62 -3.28
C HIS A 366 -4.78 -1.22 -4.12
N ASN A 367 -4.60 -0.37 -5.13
CA ASN A 367 -5.68 0.06 -6.03
C ASN A 367 -6.23 -1.13 -6.87
N MET A 368 -5.36 -2.02 -7.34
CA MET A 368 -5.77 -3.26 -8.02
C MET A 368 -6.65 -4.15 -7.12
N ILE A 369 -6.31 -4.25 -5.83
CA ILE A 369 -7.09 -5.03 -4.87
C ILE A 369 -8.42 -4.33 -4.57
N VAL A 370 -8.44 -3.00 -4.45
CA VAL A 370 -9.68 -2.21 -4.26
C VAL A 370 -10.63 -2.45 -5.44
N GLU A 371 -10.13 -2.44 -6.68
CA GLU A 371 -10.93 -2.73 -7.87
C GLU A 371 -11.48 -4.16 -7.87
N ASP A 372 -10.61 -5.15 -7.63
CA ASP A 372 -10.98 -6.57 -7.60
C ASP A 372 -12.04 -6.86 -6.51
N GLU A 373 -11.91 -6.24 -5.34
CA GLU A 373 -12.87 -6.36 -4.25
C GLU A 373 -14.20 -5.68 -4.59
N ARG A 374 -14.19 -4.50 -5.21
CA ARG A 374 -15.40 -3.79 -5.66
C ARG A 374 -16.21 -4.64 -6.64
N HIS A 375 -15.59 -5.25 -7.63
CA HIS A 375 -16.23 -6.14 -8.58
C HIS A 375 -16.81 -7.39 -7.92
N ASN A 376 -16.16 -7.94 -6.92
CA ASN A 376 -16.63 -9.12 -6.19
C ASN A 376 -17.85 -8.81 -5.31
N TYR A 377 -17.89 -7.64 -4.66
CA TYR A 377 -19.07 -7.20 -3.88
C TYR A 377 -20.28 -6.92 -4.79
N ALA A 378 -20.10 -6.23 -5.90
CA ALA A 378 -21.15 -5.99 -6.87
C ALA A 378 -21.74 -7.32 -7.43
N ARG A 379 -20.89 -8.31 -7.67
CA ARG A 379 -21.29 -9.64 -8.12
C ARG A 379 -22.06 -10.42 -7.04
N ALA A 380 -21.64 -10.34 -5.79
CA ALA A 380 -22.32 -10.97 -4.65
C ALA A 380 -23.71 -10.35 -4.41
N ASP A 381 -23.86 -9.04 -4.53
CA ASP A 381 -25.15 -8.35 -4.38
C ASP A 381 -26.12 -8.66 -5.52
N VAL A 382 -25.63 -8.81 -6.76
CA VAL A 382 -26.44 -9.28 -7.88
C VAL A 382 -26.93 -10.70 -7.63
N LEU A 383 -26.07 -11.60 -7.19
CA LEU A 383 -26.46 -12.98 -6.88
C LEU A 383 -27.48 -13.06 -5.74
N ARG A 384 -27.35 -12.23 -4.67
CA ARG A 384 -28.34 -12.16 -3.57
C ARG A 384 -29.73 -11.66 -4.00
N ARG A 385 -29.83 -10.90 -5.12
CA ARG A 385 -31.13 -10.43 -5.65
C ARG A 385 -31.86 -11.47 -6.51
N TYR A 386 -31.17 -12.53 -6.94
CA TYR A 386 -31.72 -13.58 -7.79
C TYR A 386 -31.89 -14.93 -7.10
N TYR A 387 -31.50 -15.04 -5.83
CA TYR A 387 -31.72 -16.17 -4.93
C TYR A 387 -32.28 -15.71 -3.58
#